data_eb13ec8532e1fd53379e3bd808dcc450
#
_entry.id   eb13ec8532e1fd53379e3bd808dcc450
#
_cell.length_a   1.000
_cell.length_b   1.000
_cell.length_c   1.000
_cell.angle_alpha   90.00
_cell.angle_beta   90.00
_cell.angle_gamma   90.00
#
_symmetry.space_group_name_H-M   'P 1'
#
loop_
_entity.id
_entity.type
_entity.pdbx_description
1 polymer ?
#
loop_
_entity_poly.entity_id
_entity_poly.type
_entity_poly.pdbx_seq_one_letter_code
_entity_poly.pdbx_strand_id
1 'polypeptide(L)'
;GDKSTRFGDCILIYDLTSLIVYDCGHEKHAAYIASFLQKNTAITTVSIVVSHNDSDHTNGVCALLDQLSAQSKYSVSVYTHQYLKHVDTILNKINDGRRRRERLKEALLDEFDNIRKIIEKAQELRFPAIEALKGTCVGTCMIVGPTADEFTDVAAKAIDSRETNKIGEGHAEETVMNAASVQLKCTLDNGKTLLLCGDASPDYLKNLVAYDIIQLPHHGQENDARAIFEALGGNAYSKDYLISDNTGSAQNSGGSENVVKYMKSERYRQAYNTKD
;
A
#
# COMPACT_ATOMS: atom_id res chain seq x y z
N GLY A 1 2.34 -17.38 -13.80
CA GLY A 1 1.41 -17.30 -12.67
C GLY A 1 0.05 -17.84 -13.06
N ASP A 2 -0.72 -18.31 -12.11
CA ASP A 2 -2.09 -18.78 -12.33
C ASP A 2 -2.97 -17.56 -12.63
N LYS A 3 -3.39 -17.42 -13.89
CA LYS A 3 -4.21 -16.28 -14.34
C LYS A 3 -5.65 -16.29 -13.80
N SER A 4 -6.03 -17.31 -13.03
CA SER A 4 -7.38 -17.48 -12.45
C SER A 4 -7.55 -16.85 -11.06
N THR A 5 -6.46 -16.46 -10.41
CA THR A 5 -6.49 -15.88 -9.07
C THR A 5 -6.13 -14.39 -9.14
N ARG A 6 -6.91 -13.54 -8.48
CA ARG A 6 -6.50 -12.17 -8.21
C ARG A 6 -5.31 -12.23 -7.26
N PHE A 7 -4.15 -11.82 -7.73
CA PHE A 7 -2.98 -11.65 -6.90
C PHE A 7 -2.88 -10.16 -6.56
N GLY A 8 -2.85 -9.84 -5.30
CA GLY A 8 -2.60 -8.49 -4.84
C GLY A 8 -1.13 -8.11 -4.92
N ASP A 9 -0.79 -6.95 -4.38
CA ASP A 9 0.56 -6.43 -4.35
C ASP A 9 1.44 -7.16 -3.34
N CYS A 10 2.71 -7.36 -3.73
CA CYS A 10 3.76 -7.83 -2.85
C CYS A 10 5.12 -7.47 -3.45
N ILE A 11 5.81 -6.51 -2.85
CA ILE A 11 7.12 -6.05 -3.30
C ILE A 11 8.15 -6.32 -2.21
N LEU A 12 9.27 -6.94 -2.58
CA LEU A 12 10.36 -7.26 -1.68
C LEU A 12 11.56 -6.35 -1.94
N ILE A 13 12.04 -5.71 -0.87
CA ILE A 13 13.28 -4.94 -0.86
C ILE A 13 14.17 -5.59 0.20
N TYR A 14 15.37 -5.99 -0.16
CA TYR A 14 16.23 -6.72 0.76
C TYR A 14 17.70 -6.36 0.58
N ASP A 15 18.43 -6.53 1.67
CA ASP A 15 19.88 -6.54 1.72
C ASP A 15 20.38 -7.86 2.32
N LEU A 16 21.65 -7.91 2.75
CA LEU A 16 22.26 -9.11 3.31
C LEU A 16 21.54 -9.66 4.55
N THR A 17 20.96 -8.79 5.39
CA THR A 17 20.46 -9.14 6.73
C THR A 17 19.01 -8.75 6.96
N SER A 18 18.45 -7.94 6.09
CA SER A 18 17.08 -7.41 6.24
C SER A 18 16.23 -7.59 5.00
N LEU A 19 14.92 -7.75 5.24
CA LEU A 19 13.88 -7.81 4.23
C LEU A 19 12.79 -6.82 4.60
N ILE A 20 12.40 -5.99 3.66
CA ILE A 20 11.18 -5.19 3.71
C ILE A 20 10.18 -5.84 2.76
N VAL A 21 9.00 -6.17 3.29
CA VAL A 21 7.85 -6.66 2.53
C VAL A 21 6.87 -5.48 2.44
N TYR A 22 6.70 -4.92 1.26
CA TYR A 22 5.71 -3.90 1.01
C TYR A 22 4.48 -4.56 0.43
N ASP A 23 3.43 -4.65 1.23
CA ASP A 23 2.21 -5.41 1.06
C ASP A 23 2.41 -6.94 0.95
N CYS A 24 1.35 -7.68 1.23
CA CYS A 24 1.27 -9.12 1.06
C CYS A 24 -0.20 -9.48 0.76
N GLY A 25 -0.63 -9.20 -0.45
CA GLY A 25 -2.03 -9.23 -0.84
C GLY A 25 -2.62 -10.64 -1.01
N HIS A 26 -1.82 -11.70 -0.89
CA HIS A 26 -2.31 -13.06 -1.02
C HIS A 26 -1.50 -14.07 -0.17
N GLU A 27 -2.14 -15.13 0.32
CA GLU A 27 -1.47 -16.19 1.10
C GLU A 27 -0.32 -16.88 0.32
N LYS A 28 -0.43 -16.97 -1.00
CA LYS A 28 0.68 -17.48 -1.83
C LYS A 28 1.92 -16.59 -1.77
N HIS A 29 1.76 -15.28 -1.59
CA HIS A 29 2.88 -14.37 -1.36
C HIS A 29 3.58 -14.70 -0.04
N ALA A 30 2.83 -14.97 1.03
CA ALA A 30 3.39 -15.39 2.32
C ALA A 30 4.23 -16.67 2.16
N ALA A 31 3.72 -17.68 1.44
CA ALA A 31 4.46 -18.91 1.16
C ALA A 31 5.72 -18.66 0.32
N TYR A 32 5.65 -17.76 -0.67
CA TYR A 32 6.82 -17.35 -1.46
C TYR A 32 7.88 -16.68 -0.61
N ILE A 33 7.47 -15.72 0.25
CA ILE A 33 8.37 -15.00 1.15
C ILE A 33 9.07 -15.97 2.11
N ALA A 34 8.32 -16.93 2.69
CA ALA A 34 8.93 -17.97 3.53
C ALA A 34 9.99 -18.79 2.79
N SER A 35 9.70 -19.18 1.55
CA SER A 35 10.65 -19.90 0.69
C SER A 35 11.87 -19.04 0.32
N PHE A 36 11.66 -17.74 0.09
CA PHE A 36 12.73 -16.79 -0.16
C PHE A 36 13.66 -16.66 1.06
N LEU A 37 13.09 -16.52 2.26
CA LEU A 37 13.84 -16.44 3.52
C LEU A 37 14.62 -17.71 3.85
N GLN A 38 14.10 -18.89 3.48
CA GLN A 38 14.83 -20.17 3.63
C GLN A 38 16.08 -20.22 2.75
N LYS A 39 16.06 -19.58 1.58
CA LYS A 39 17.20 -19.50 0.66
C LYS A 39 18.20 -18.41 1.05
N ASN A 40 17.73 -17.36 1.72
CA ASN A 40 18.52 -16.20 2.15
C ASN A 40 18.69 -16.20 3.67
N THR A 41 19.47 -17.19 4.16
CA THR A 41 19.58 -17.51 5.59
C THR A 41 20.21 -16.41 6.44
N ALA A 42 20.94 -15.48 5.85
CA ALA A 42 21.54 -14.33 6.53
C ALA A 42 20.50 -13.27 6.93
N ILE A 43 19.33 -13.27 6.31
CA ILE A 43 18.24 -12.36 6.68
C ILE A 43 17.68 -12.78 8.04
N THR A 44 17.69 -11.83 8.97
CA THR A 44 17.17 -12.00 10.34
C THR A 44 16.18 -10.91 10.73
N THR A 45 16.12 -9.81 10.00
CA THR A 45 15.18 -8.72 10.23
C THR A 45 14.15 -8.66 9.12
N VAL A 46 12.86 -8.65 9.48
CA VAL A 46 11.75 -8.57 8.52
C VAL A 46 10.83 -7.43 8.91
N SER A 47 10.71 -6.44 8.05
CA SER A 47 9.78 -5.32 8.18
C SER A 47 8.63 -5.49 7.19
N ILE A 48 7.39 -5.53 7.67
CA ILE A 48 6.20 -5.62 6.83
C ILE A 48 5.54 -4.24 6.82
N VAL A 49 5.40 -3.64 5.64
CA VAL A 49 4.71 -2.36 5.45
C VAL A 49 3.39 -2.66 4.76
N VAL A 50 2.29 -2.28 5.38
CA VAL A 50 0.94 -2.41 4.81
C VAL A 50 0.52 -1.04 4.32
N SER A 51 0.32 -0.92 3.00
CA SER A 51 0.03 0.37 2.35
C SER A 51 -1.34 0.90 2.74
N HIS A 52 -2.38 0.07 2.67
CA HIS A 52 -3.76 0.42 3.01
C HIS A 52 -4.60 -0.83 3.35
N ASN A 53 -5.91 -0.69 3.52
CA ASN A 53 -6.78 -1.73 4.09
C ASN A 53 -7.31 -2.76 3.07
N ASP A 54 -7.15 -2.55 1.76
CA ASP A 54 -7.77 -3.40 0.75
C ASP A 54 -7.21 -4.83 0.77
N SER A 55 -8.06 -5.78 0.41
CA SER A 55 -7.80 -7.21 0.57
C SER A 55 -6.63 -7.70 -0.29
N ASP A 56 -6.44 -7.11 -1.46
CA ASP A 56 -5.34 -7.43 -2.37
C ASP A 56 -3.99 -6.81 -1.97
N HIS A 57 -3.95 -6.10 -0.84
CA HIS A 57 -2.74 -5.64 -0.17
C HIS A 57 -2.51 -6.31 1.19
N THR A 58 -3.56 -6.91 1.79
CA THR A 58 -3.56 -7.35 3.19
C THR A 58 -3.74 -8.85 3.40
N ASN A 59 -4.42 -9.59 2.50
CA ASN A 59 -4.90 -10.96 2.72
C ASN A 59 -3.82 -11.99 3.10
N GLY A 60 -2.58 -11.78 2.71
CA GLY A 60 -1.48 -12.69 3.05
C GLY A 60 -0.72 -12.32 4.32
N VAL A 61 -0.96 -11.12 4.89
CA VAL A 61 -0.11 -10.60 5.98
C VAL A 61 -0.22 -11.45 7.23
N CYS A 62 -1.43 -11.82 7.67
CA CYS A 62 -1.59 -12.67 8.85
C CYS A 62 -0.93 -14.04 8.68
N ALA A 63 -1.06 -14.66 7.51
CA ALA A 63 -0.38 -15.92 7.20
C ALA A 63 1.14 -15.77 7.20
N LEU A 64 1.66 -14.65 6.71
CA LEU A 64 3.10 -14.35 6.77
C LEU A 64 3.58 -14.21 8.23
N LEU A 65 2.82 -13.50 9.07
CA LEU A 65 3.15 -13.34 10.50
C LEU A 65 3.20 -14.69 11.22
N ASP A 66 2.23 -15.58 10.96
CA ASP A 66 2.23 -16.94 11.53
C ASP A 66 3.47 -17.74 11.09
N GLN A 67 3.85 -17.66 9.81
CA GLN A 67 5.04 -18.35 9.29
C GLN A 67 6.35 -17.80 9.87
N LEU A 68 6.44 -16.48 10.08
CA LEU A 68 7.61 -15.85 10.69
C LEU A 68 7.71 -16.18 12.18
N SER A 69 6.59 -16.22 12.91
CA SER A 69 6.56 -16.54 14.33
C SER A 69 6.99 -17.99 14.63
N ALA A 70 6.70 -18.91 13.70
CA ALA A 70 7.15 -20.31 13.81
C ALA A 70 8.68 -20.45 13.78
N GLN A 71 9.41 -19.41 13.44
CA GLN A 71 10.87 -19.39 13.36
C GLN A 71 11.43 -18.27 14.24
N SER A 72 11.93 -18.64 15.43
CA SER A 72 12.42 -17.68 16.44
C SER A 72 13.60 -16.80 16.02
N LYS A 73 14.16 -17.02 14.84
CA LYS A 73 15.33 -16.27 14.34
C LYS A 73 15.00 -14.88 13.79
N TYR A 74 13.73 -14.59 13.46
CA TYR A 74 13.37 -13.33 12.84
C TYR A 74 12.95 -12.27 13.87
N SER A 75 13.55 -11.09 13.75
CA SER A 75 13.04 -9.87 14.35
C SER A 75 12.01 -9.26 13.37
N VAL A 76 10.74 -9.27 13.74
CA VAL A 76 9.64 -8.85 12.88
C VAL A 76 9.03 -7.56 13.39
N SER A 77 8.73 -6.62 12.49
CA SER A 77 7.97 -5.41 12.78
C SER A 77 6.92 -5.16 11.70
N VAL A 78 5.74 -4.70 12.07
CA VAL A 78 4.65 -4.35 11.16
C VAL A 78 4.44 -2.85 11.18
N TYR A 79 4.44 -2.22 10.01
CA TYR A 79 4.19 -0.80 9.81
C TYR A 79 2.86 -0.63 9.10
N THR A 80 1.91 0.02 9.75
CA THR A 80 0.56 0.23 9.20
C THR A 80 -0.11 1.44 9.86
N HIS A 81 -1.24 1.87 9.33
CA HIS A 81 -2.03 2.95 9.93
C HIS A 81 -2.57 2.53 11.30
N GLN A 82 -2.17 3.23 12.35
CA GLN A 82 -2.67 3.03 13.73
C GLN A 82 -3.96 3.83 13.93
N TYR A 83 -4.98 3.58 13.11
CA TYR A 83 -6.21 4.37 13.02
C TYR A 83 -6.89 4.61 14.36
N LEU A 84 -6.78 3.68 15.33
CA LEU A 84 -7.34 3.84 16.68
C LEU A 84 -6.74 5.02 17.45
N LYS A 85 -5.51 5.44 17.13
CA LYS A 85 -4.90 6.64 17.73
C LYS A 85 -5.54 7.93 17.23
N HIS A 86 -6.18 7.88 16.08
CA HIS A 86 -6.71 9.04 15.37
C HIS A 86 -8.24 9.12 15.39
N VAL A 87 -8.94 8.20 16.07
CA VAL A 87 -10.42 8.11 16.08
C VAL A 87 -11.06 9.47 16.39
N ASP A 88 -10.63 10.13 17.46
CA ASP A 88 -11.22 11.41 17.85
C ASP A 88 -10.98 12.51 16.81
N THR A 89 -9.80 12.55 16.22
CA THR A 89 -9.47 13.52 15.16
C THR A 89 -10.32 13.27 13.92
N ILE A 90 -10.44 12.02 13.47
CA ILE A 90 -11.25 11.63 12.32
C ILE A 90 -12.72 11.99 12.56
N LEU A 91 -13.28 11.59 13.72
CA LEU A 91 -14.67 11.86 14.05
C LEU A 91 -14.98 13.37 14.18
N ASN A 92 -14.02 14.17 14.63
CA ASN A 92 -14.17 15.61 14.70
C ASN A 92 -14.16 16.28 13.32
N LYS A 93 -13.47 15.68 12.33
CA LYS A 93 -13.47 16.16 10.94
C LYS A 93 -14.78 15.85 10.20
N ILE A 94 -15.53 14.83 10.65
CA ILE A 94 -16.88 14.47 10.10
C ILE A 94 -17.98 15.35 10.74
N ASN A 95 -17.85 16.62 10.75
CA ASN A 95 -18.69 17.55 11.54
C ASN A 95 -20.10 17.71 10.94
N ASP A 96 -21.01 16.76 11.14
CA ASP A 96 -22.39 16.92 10.68
C ASP A 96 -23.47 17.00 11.80
N GLY A 97 -23.10 17.04 13.06
CA GLY A 97 -24.00 17.25 14.22
C GLY A 97 -25.28 16.36 14.28
N ARG A 98 -25.51 15.54 13.24
CA ARG A 98 -26.72 14.75 13.03
C ARG A 98 -26.50 13.25 13.27
N ARG A 99 -25.25 12.80 13.22
CA ARG A 99 -24.91 11.37 13.34
C ARG A 99 -24.44 11.05 14.74
N ARG A 100 -24.84 9.86 15.23
CA ARG A 100 -24.33 9.37 16.51
C ARG A 100 -22.86 9.02 16.37
N ARG A 101 -22.03 9.53 17.27
CA ARG A 101 -20.57 9.30 17.31
C ARG A 101 -20.23 7.80 17.35
N GLU A 102 -21.03 6.99 18.05
CA GLU A 102 -20.87 5.55 18.12
C GLU A 102 -20.99 4.88 16.75
N ARG A 103 -21.99 5.28 15.95
CA ARG A 103 -22.17 4.75 14.60
C ARG A 103 -21.00 5.08 13.66
N LEU A 104 -20.49 6.30 13.73
CA LEU A 104 -19.32 6.70 12.96
C LEU A 104 -18.08 5.91 13.40
N LYS A 105 -17.94 5.63 14.69
CA LYS A 105 -16.87 4.78 15.20
C LYS A 105 -16.98 3.34 14.71
N GLU A 106 -18.16 2.76 14.67
CA GLU A 106 -18.41 1.43 14.08
C GLU A 106 -18.06 1.41 12.61
N ALA A 107 -18.48 2.42 11.83
CA ALA A 107 -18.12 2.54 10.41
C ALA A 107 -16.60 2.64 10.21
N LEU A 108 -15.89 3.35 11.08
CA LEU A 108 -14.44 3.43 11.07
C LEU A 108 -13.77 2.06 11.37
N LEU A 109 -14.29 1.32 12.34
CA LEU A 109 -13.79 -0.01 12.68
C LEU A 109 -13.99 -1.00 11.51
N ASP A 110 -15.13 -0.90 10.83
CA ASP A 110 -15.43 -1.72 9.65
C ASP A 110 -14.52 -1.36 8.47
N GLU A 111 -14.24 -0.06 8.28
CA GLU A 111 -13.36 0.42 7.22
C GLU A 111 -11.93 -0.09 7.36
N PHE A 112 -11.45 -0.26 8.58
CA PHE A 112 -10.09 -0.74 8.88
C PHE A 112 -10.04 -2.19 9.36
N ASP A 113 -11.02 -3.03 9.00
CA ASP A 113 -11.14 -4.39 9.53
C ASP A 113 -9.92 -5.28 9.24
N ASN A 114 -9.35 -5.20 8.03
CA ASN A 114 -8.16 -5.97 7.69
C ASN A 114 -6.92 -5.48 8.45
N ILE A 115 -6.72 -4.16 8.53
CA ILE A 115 -5.62 -3.58 9.32
C ILE A 115 -5.80 -3.92 10.80
N ARG A 116 -7.03 -3.90 11.33
CA ARG A 116 -7.33 -4.30 12.70
C ARG A 116 -6.88 -5.74 12.96
N LYS A 117 -7.25 -6.69 12.10
CA LYS A 117 -6.86 -8.10 12.20
C LYS A 117 -5.33 -8.28 12.18
N ILE A 118 -4.64 -7.51 11.35
CA ILE A 118 -3.18 -7.53 11.26
C ILE A 118 -2.54 -7.02 12.56
N ILE A 119 -3.04 -5.90 13.11
CA ILE A 119 -2.54 -5.35 14.38
C ILE A 119 -2.79 -6.34 15.53
N GLU A 120 -3.99 -6.92 15.62
CA GLU A 120 -4.34 -7.92 16.63
C GLU A 120 -3.45 -9.15 16.52
N LYS A 121 -3.22 -9.65 15.30
CA LYS A 121 -2.29 -10.78 15.04
C LYS A 121 -0.86 -10.45 15.43
N ALA A 122 -0.35 -9.28 15.07
CA ALA A 122 0.98 -8.84 15.47
C ALA A 122 1.14 -8.78 16.99
N GLN A 123 0.13 -8.26 17.70
CA GLN A 123 0.11 -8.20 19.16
C GLN A 123 0.08 -9.59 19.81
N GLU A 124 -0.75 -10.52 19.29
CA GLU A 124 -0.80 -11.91 19.70
C GLU A 124 0.58 -12.56 19.63
N LEU A 125 1.29 -12.32 18.53
CA LEU A 125 2.62 -12.87 18.27
C LEU A 125 3.77 -12.05 18.90
N ARG A 126 3.44 -10.98 19.62
CA ARG A 126 4.38 -10.05 20.26
C ARG A 126 5.32 -9.34 19.27
N PHE A 127 4.86 -9.13 18.07
CA PHE A 127 5.55 -8.31 17.07
C PHE A 127 5.11 -6.85 17.22
N PRO A 128 6.04 -5.88 17.21
CA PRO A 128 5.67 -4.47 17.27
C PRO A 128 4.87 -4.05 16.05
N ALA A 129 3.71 -3.42 16.30
CA ALA A 129 2.92 -2.72 15.30
C ALA A 129 3.21 -1.23 15.41
N ILE A 130 3.82 -0.66 14.38
CA ILE A 130 4.36 0.69 14.32
C ILE A 130 3.49 1.54 13.40
N GLU A 131 3.28 2.79 13.77
CA GLU A 131 2.52 3.73 12.97
C GLU A 131 3.25 4.14 11.69
N ALA A 132 2.61 3.94 10.55
CA ALA A 132 3.17 4.19 9.24
C ALA A 132 2.78 5.59 8.72
N LEU A 133 3.40 6.63 9.27
CA LEU A 133 3.23 8.01 8.85
C LEU A 133 4.56 8.62 8.40
N LYS A 134 4.48 9.71 7.65
CA LYS A 134 5.64 10.45 7.15
C LYS A 134 6.69 10.70 8.23
N GLY A 135 7.93 10.34 7.93
CA GLY A 135 9.09 10.44 8.81
C GLY A 135 9.44 9.17 9.56
N THR A 136 8.59 8.13 9.53
CA THR A 136 8.90 6.84 10.13
C THR A 136 9.94 6.09 9.30
N CYS A 137 11.01 5.61 9.94
CA CYS A 137 12.04 4.80 9.30
C CYS A 137 11.64 3.33 9.28
N VAL A 138 11.90 2.65 8.16
CA VAL A 138 11.70 1.22 7.94
C VAL A 138 13.02 0.64 7.43
N GLY A 139 13.86 0.13 8.33
CA GLY A 139 15.23 -0.24 7.96
C GLY A 139 15.98 0.95 7.37
N THR A 140 16.48 0.78 6.14
CA THR A 140 17.18 1.83 5.36
C THR A 140 16.22 2.73 4.55
N CYS A 141 14.93 2.41 4.55
CA CYS A 141 13.90 3.17 3.86
C CYS A 141 13.17 4.13 4.80
N MET A 142 12.40 5.05 4.26
CA MET A 142 11.64 6.04 5.01
C MET A 142 10.23 6.20 4.44
N ILE A 143 9.23 6.24 5.30
CA ILE A 143 7.86 6.61 4.93
C ILE A 143 7.81 8.11 4.65
N VAL A 144 7.41 8.48 3.43
CA VAL A 144 7.35 9.85 2.95
C VAL A 144 5.93 10.41 2.85
N GLY A 145 4.94 9.56 3.04
CA GLY A 145 3.51 9.87 3.10
C GLY A 145 2.70 8.67 3.59
N PRO A 146 1.46 8.90 4.05
CA PRO A 146 0.84 10.19 4.30
C PRO A 146 1.37 10.89 5.57
N THR A 147 1.05 12.16 5.73
CA THR A 147 1.07 12.83 7.04
C THR A 147 -0.14 12.43 7.88
N ALA A 148 -0.12 12.70 9.19
CA ALA A 148 -1.27 12.43 10.06
C ALA A 148 -2.52 13.22 9.63
N ASP A 149 -2.36 14.44 9.14
CA ASP A 149 -3.48 15.25 8.66
C ASP A 149 -4.06 14.69 7.36
N GLU A 150 -3.22 14.34 6.37
CA GLU A 150 -3.66 13.71 5.13
C GLU A 150 -4.41 12.40 5.41
N PHE A 151 -3.87 11.55 6.29
CA PHE A 151 -4.51 10.30 6.69
C PHE A 151 -5.89 10.53 7.32
N THR A 152 -5.98 11.45 8.30
CA THR A 152 -7.23 11.71 9.00
C THR A 152 -8.27 12.42 8.13
N ASP A 153 -7.86 13.26 7.18
CA ASP A 153 -8.74 13.88 6.19
C ASP A 153 -9.34 12.84 5.24
N VAL A 154 -8.52 11.93 4.73
CA VAL A 154 -8.97 10.85 3.85
C VAL A 154 -9.90 9.90 4.59
N ALA A 155 -9.54 9.48 5.81
CA ALA A 155 -10.37 8.61 6.63
C ALA A 155 -11.74 9.25 6.95
N ALA A 156 -11.76 10.54 7.26
CA ALA A 156 -13.02 11.26 7.50
C ALA A 156 -13.90 11.29 6.24
N LYS A 157 -13.33 11.58 5.07
CA LYS A 157 -14.04 11.57 3.79
C LYS A 157 -14.59 10.18 3.45
N ALA A 158 -13.82 9.12 3.65
CA ALA A 158 -14.24 7.75 3.38
C ALA A 158 -15.45 7.35 4.23
N ILE A 159 -15.41 7.65 5.54
CA ILE A 159 -16.53 7.38 6.45
C ILE A 159 -17.77 8.20 6.07
N ASP A 160 -17.59 9.47 5.71
CA ASP A 160 -18.68 10.36 5.31
C ASP A 160 -19.35 9.89 4.02
N SER A 161 -18.57 9.53 2.99
CA SER A 161 -19.06 8.99 1.72
C SER A 161 -19.85 7.70 1.93
N ARG A 162 -19.33 6.77 2.73
CA ARG A 162 -19.95 5.47 3.01
C ARG A 162 -21.31 5.60 3.69
N GLU A 163 -21.45 6.54 4.60
CA GLU A 163 -22.69 6.80 5.31
C GLU A 163 -23.72 7.54 4.45
N THR A 164 -23.27 8.36 3.49
CA THR A 164 -24.16 9.03 2.53
C THR A 164 -24.63 8.08 1.44
N ASN A 165 -23.76 7.18 0.95
CA ASN A 165 -24.07 6.23 -0.13
C ASN A 165 -24.97 5.06 0.33
N LYS A 166 -25.06 4.75 1.62
CA LYS A 166 -26.08 3.84 2.16
C LYS A 166 -27.52 4.33 1.93
N ILE A 167 -27.69 5.57 1.45
CA ILE A 167 -28.98 6.20 1.14
C ILE A 167 -29.29 6.19 -0.37
N GLY A 168 -28.35 5.81 -1.24
CA GLY A 168 -28.52 5.75 -2.69
C GLY A 168 -27.62 4.70 -3.33
N GLU A 169 -28.22 3.85 -4.12
CA GLU A 169 -27.66 2.65 -4.76
C GLU A 169 -26.24 2.74 -5.27
N GLY A 170 -25.51 1.66 -4.92
CA GLY A 170 -24.26 1.15 -5.34
C GLY A 170 -23.58 1.60 -6.65
N HIS A 171 -22.36 2.04 -6.49
CA HIS A 171 -21.23 1.62 -7.32
C HIS A 171 -20.02 1.58 -6.40
N ALA A 172 -19.20 0.53 -6.53
CA ALA A 172 -17.94 0.39 -5.84
C ALA A 172 -17.04 1.58 -6.21
N GLU A 173 -17.10 2.63 -5.43
CA GLU A 173 -16.02 3.60 -5.37
C GLU A 173 -14.84 2.82 -4.78
N GLU A 174 -13.83 2.61 -5.60
CA GLU A 174 -12.49 2.29 -5.15
C GLU A 174 -12.20 3.22 -3.99
N THR A 175 -11.86 2.62 -2.87
CA THR A 175 -12.10 3.24 -1.58
C THR A 175 -11.35 4.56 -1.48
N VAL A 176 -12.03 5.62 -1.15
CA VAL A 176 -11.42 6.94 -0.82
C VAL A 176 -10.23 6.77 0.12
N MET A 177 -10.21 5.70 0.92
CA MET A 177 -9.11 5.32 1.81
C MET A 177 -7.79 5.01 1.10
N ASN A 178 -7.83 4.49 -0.14
CA ASN A 178 -6.62 4.16 -0.90
C ASN A 178 -5.76 5.40 -1.15
N ALA A 179 -6.42 6.57 -1.28
CA ALA A 179 -5.74 7.84 -1.50
C ALA A 179 -4.63 8.14 -0.47
N ALA A 180 -4.78 7.67 0.77
CA ALA A 180 -3.79 7.81 1.85
C ALA A 180 -2.92 6.56 2.05
N SER A 181 -2.67 5.76 1.02
CA SER A 181 -1.73 4.63 1.08
C SER A 181 -0.37 5.08 1.60
N VAL A 182 0.29 4.20 2.37
CA VAL A 182 1.63 4.44 2.89
C VAL A 182 2.62 4.52 1.75
N GLN A 183 3.36 5.61 1.66
CA GLN A 183 4.37 5.85 0.63
C GLN A 183 5.76 5.57 1.20
N LEU A 184 6.50 4.65 0.60
CA LEU A 184 7.83 4.25 1.06
C LEU A 184 8.91 4.69 0.06
N LYS A 185 9.88 5.47 0.54
CA LYS A 185 11.08 5.84 -0.21
C LYS A 185 12.24 4.94 0.20
N CYS A 186 12.91 4.34 -0.77
CA CYS A 186 14.13 3.57 -0.56
C CYS A 186 15.26 4.07 -1.47
N THR A 187 16.49 3.92 -1.00
CA THR A 187 17.68 4.08 -1.84
C THR A 187 18.23 2.69 -2.10
N LEU A 188 18.36 2.33 -3.36
CA LEU A 188 18.86 1.01 -3.79
C LEU A 188 20.40 1.01 -3.84
N ASP A 189 21.02 -0.17 -3.87
CA ASP A 189 22.48 -0.34 -3.89
C ASP A 189 23.17 0.35 -5.06
N ASN A 190 22.46 0.53 -6.18
CA ASN A 190 22.96 1.26 -7.34
C ASN A 190 22.82 2.80 -7.22
N GLY A 191 22.42 3.29 -6.06
CA GLY A 191 22.20 4.70 -5.75
C GLY A 191 20.88 5.27 -6.26
N LYS A 192 20.05 4.50 -7.01
CA LYS A 192 18.74 4.95 -7.46
C LYS A 192 17.75 5.05 -6.29
N THR A 193 16.89 6.05 -6.36
CA THR A 193 15.79 6.25 -5.41
C THR A 193 14.50 5.66 -5.95
N LEU A 194 13.84 4.85 -5.13
CA LEU A 194 12.58 4.18 -5.40
C LEU A 194 11.46 4.80 -4.56
N LEU A 195 10.31 5.05 -5.18
CA LEU A 195 9.04 5.33 -4.50
C LEU A 195 8.08 4.16 -4.69
N LEU A 196 7.63 3.56 -3.59
CA LEU A 196 6.48 2.69 -3.54
C LEU A 196 5.31 3.47 -2.95
N CYS A 197 4.15 3.38 -3.54
CA CYS A 197 3.00 4.22 -3.17
C CYS A 197 1.67 3.47 -3.03
N GLY A 198 1.66 2.13 -3.17
CA GLY A 198 0.41 1.35 -3.14
C GLY A 198 -0.60 1.94 -4.12
N ASP A 199 -1.79 2.22 -3.62
CA ASP A 199 -2.89 2.78 -4.39
C ASP A 199 -3.14 4.27 -4.07
N ALA A 200 -2.07 4.99 -3.65
CA ALA A 200 -2.17 6.40 -3.30
C ALA A 200 -2.64 7.24 -4.48
N SER A 201 -3.61 8.14 -4.24
CA SER A 201 -3.98 9.13 -5.25
C SER A 201 -2.78 10.02 -5.60
N PRO A 202 -2.59 10.36 -6.90
CA PRO A 202 -1.51 11.25 -7.35
C PRO A 202 -1.47 12.59 -6.61
N ASP A 203 -2.58 13.10 -6.12
CA ASP A 203 -2.67 14.35 -5.35
C ASP A 203 -1.87 14.33 -4.05
N TYR A 204 -1.69 13.13 -3.47
CA TYR A 204 -0.92 12.94 -2.25
C TYR A 204 0.55 12.57 -2.50
N LEU A 205 0.93 12.30 -3.75
CA LEU A 205 2.32 12.02 -4.10
C LEU A 205 3.09 13.33 -4.25
N LYS A 206 4.14 13.50 -3.47
CA LYS A 206 4.92 14.74 -3.44
C LYS A 206 6.33 14.52 -3.97
N ASN A 207 6.89 15.57 -4.55
CA ASN A 207 8.29 15.62 -4.95
C ASN A 207 8.71 14.50 -5.93
N LEU A 208 7.83 14.11 -6.84
CA LEU A 208 8.01 12.99 -7.79
C LEU A 208 9.33 13.08 -8.58
N VAL A 209 9.81 14.30 -8.85
CA VAL A 209 11.07 14.54 -9.59
C VAL A 209 12.28 13.92 -8.86
N ALA A 210 12.23 13.81 -7.52
CA ALA A 210 13.33 13.29 -6.70
C ALA A 210 13.53 11.76 -6.79
N TYR A 211 12.63 11.03 -7.43
CA TYR A 211 12.72 9.58 -7.55
C TYR A 211 13.17 9.14 -8.93
N ASP A 212 14.00 8.10 -9.00
CA ASP A 212 14.46 7.50 -10.25
C ASP A 212 13.50 6.41 -10.73
N ILE A 213 12.89 5.70 -9.77
CA ILE A 213 11.95 4.61 -9.99
C ILE A 213 10.66 4.92 -9.23
N ILE A 214 9.51 4.82 -9.89
CA ILE A 214 8.20 5.11 -9.31
C ILE A 214 7.28 3.92 -9.58
N GLN A 215 6.69 3.34 -8.51
CA GLN A 215 5.55 2.44 -8.68
C GLN A 215 4.36 3.28 -9.17
N LEU A 216 3.72 2.85 -10.24
CA LEU A 216 2.47 3.45 -10.67
C LEU A 216 1.36 2.97 -9.73
N PRO A 217 0.63 3.89 -9.08
CA PRO A 217 -0.36 3.52 -8.09
C PRO A 217 -1.52 2.75 -8.71
N HIS A 218 -2.24 2.05 -7.87
CA HIS A 218 -3.47 1.40 -8.23
C HIS A 218 -3.28 0.42 -9.40
N HIS A 219 -2.27 -0.45 -9.26
CA HIS A 219 -1.89 -1.47 -10.26
C HIS A 219 -1.62 -0.90 -11.66
N GLY A 220 -1.23 0.36 -11.75
CA GLY A 220 -1.04 1.06 -13.02
C GLY A 220 -2.35 1.52 -13.66
N GLN A 221 -3.33 1.97 -12.87
CA GLN A 221 -4.52 2.61 -13.39
C GLN A 221 -4.15 3.76 -14.33
N GLU A 222 -4.78 3.82 -15.50
CA GLU A 222 -4.38 4.74 -16.57
C GLU A 222 -4.50 6.21 -16.15
N ASN A 223 -5.57 6.60 -15.47
CA ASN A 223 -5.79 8.01 -15.07
C ASN A 223 -4.74 8.47 -14.06
N ASP A 224 -4.42 7.64 -13.06
CA ASP A 224 -3.42 7.96 -12.06
C ASP A 224 -2.02 8.01 -12.66
N ALA A 225 -1.70 7.06 -13.53
CA ALA A 225 -0.43 7.07 -14.25
C ALA A 225 -0.26 8.32 -15.13
N ARG A 226 -1.31 8.72 -15.87
CA ARG A 226 -1.29 9.95 -16.68
C ARG A 226 -1.10 11.19 -15.82
N ALA A 227 -1.78 11.29 -14.67
CA ALA A 227 -1.59 12.40 -13.74
C ALA A 227 -0.14 12.50 -13.24
N ILE A 228 0.52 11.35 -12.97
CA ILE A 228 1.93 11.31 -12.58
C ILE A 228 2.84 11.77 -13.74
N PHE A 229 2.60 11.30 -14.98
CA PHE A 229 3.39 11.71 -16.14
C PHE A 229 3.22 13.20 -16.42
N GLU A 230 2.02 13.73 -16.29
CA GLU A 230 1.75 15.16 -16.44
C GLU A 230 2.46 16.00 -15.36
N ALA A 231 2.37 15.58 -14.09
CA ALA A 231 3.06 16.25 -12.98
C ALA A 231 4.58 16.25 -13.13
N LEU A 232 5.16 15.21 -13.73
CA LEU A 232 6.59 15.10 -14.02
C LEU A 232 7.00 15.89 -15.26
N GLY A 233 6.12 16.12 -16.22
CA GLY A 233 6.40 16.75 -17.49
C GLY A 233 7.57 16.10 -18.21
N GLY A 234 8.55 16.89 -18.69
CA GLY A 234 9.74 16.36 -19.38
C GLY A 234 10.58 15.39 -18.54
N ASN A 235 10.50 15.44 -17.22
CA ASN A 235 11.21 14.50 -16.33
C ASN A 235 10.64 13.07 -16.40
N ALA A 236 9.40 12.88 -16.85
CA ALA A 236 8.78 11.56 -16.95
C ALA A 236 9.59 10.59 -17.81
N TYR A 237 10.25 11.08 -18.85
CA TYR A 237 11.06 10.26 -19.77
C TYR A 237 12.36 9.72 -19.16
N SER A 238 12.81 10.30 -18.06
CA SER A 238 14.05 9.88 -17.37
C SER A 238 13.79 8.86 -16.26
N LYS A 239 12.52 8.61 -15.90
CA LYS A 239 12.15 7.71 -14.81
C LYS A 239 11.92 6.28 -15.31
N ASP A 240 12.12 5.32 -14.40
CA ASP A 240 11.71 3.94 -14.58
C ASP A 240 10.40 3.71 -13.82
N TYR A 241 9.43 3.00 -14.42
CA TYR A 241 8.13 2.78 -13.78
C TYR A 241 7.90 1.31 -13.48
N LEU A 242 7.45 1.02 -12.25
CA LEU A 242 7.00 -0.30 -11.83
C LEU A 242 5.48 -0.38 -11.95
N ILE A 243 5.00 -1.49 -12.49
CA ILE A 243 3.56 -1.79 -12.57
C ILE A 243 3.32 -3.10 -11.85
N SER A 244 2.58 -3.06 -10.77
CA SER A 244 2.08 -4.22 -10.05
C SER A 244 0.69 -4.56 -10.57
N ASP A 245 0.65 -5.19 -11.75
CA ASP A 245 -0.58 -5.50 -12.45
C ASP A 245 -1.28 -6.72 -11.83
N ASN A 246 -2.44 -6.52 -11.31
CA ASN A 246 -3.22 -7.59 -10.72
C ASN A 246 -4.09 -8.33 -11.72
N THR A 247 -3.82 -8.35 -12.99
CA THR A 247 -4.45 -9.15 -14.06
C THR A 247 -5.96 -9.43 -13.94
N GLY A 248 -6.66 -8.77 -13.04
CA GLY A 248 -8.11 -8.78 -12.98
C GLY A 248 -8.67 -8.19 -14.28
N SER A 249 -9.93 -8.43 -14.57
CA SER A 249 -10.59 -7.82 -15.71
C SER A 249 -10.41 -6.31 -15.63
N ALA A 250 -9.87 -5.69 -16.66
CA ALA A 250 -9.59 -4.26 -16.82
C ALA A 250 -10.78 -3.31 -16.54
N GLN A 251 -11.91 -3.83 -16.11
CA GLN A 251 -13.12 -3.05 -15.79
C GLN A 251 -13.26 -2.68 -14.31
N ASN A 252 -12.59 -3.38 -13.38
CA ASN A 252 -12.85 -3.22 -11.95
C ASN A 252 -11.58 -3.12 -11.07
N SER A 253 -10.42 -3.24 -11.62
CA SER A 253 -9.15 -3.03 -10.92
C SER A 253 -8.21 -2.37 -11.88
N GLY A 254 -7.34 -1.49 -11.42
CA GLY A 254 -6.41 -0.74 -12.23
C GLY A 254 -5.74 -1.65 -13.27
N GLY A 255 -6.31 -1.72 -14.44
CA GLY A 255 -5.81 -2.58 -15.51
C GLY A 255 -4.68 -1.87 -16.23
N SER A 256 -3.50 -2.41 -16.13
CA SER A 256 -2.31 -1.82 -16.74
C SER A 256 -2.27 -1.88 -18.27
N GLU A 257 -3.16 -2.64 -18.93
CA GLU A 257 -3.05 -2.82 -20.37
C GLU A 257 -3.10 -1.50 -21.15
N ASN A 258 -3.98 -0.59 -20.76
CA ASN A 258 -4.07 0.72 -21.41
C ASN A 258 -2.87 1.59 -21.09
N VAL A 259 -2.42 1.62 -19.83
CA VAL A 259 -1.23 2.40 -19.46
C VAL A 259 0.02 1.86 -20.15
N VAL A 260 0.17 0.54 -20.28
CA VAL A 260 1.32 -0.05 -21.01
C VAL A 260 1.30 0.35 -22.49
N LYS A 261 0.14 0.35 -23.14
CA LYS A 261 0.00 0.85 -24.52
C LYS A 261 0.38 2.32 -24.61
N TYR A 262 -0.14 3.14 -23.68
CA TYR A 262 0.16 4.56 -23.63
C TYR A 262 1.64 4.82 -23.37
N MET A 263 2.26 4.13 -22.41
CA MET A 263 3.71 4.28 -22.13
C MET A 263 4.55 3.92 -23.34
N LYS A 264 4.18 2.88 -24.10
CA LYS A 264 4.88 2.51 -25.34
C LYS A 264 4.75 3.58 -26.43
N SER A 265 3.55 4.16 -26.59
CA SER A 265 3.32 5.22 -27.59
C SER A 265 4.11 6.48 -27.27
N GLU A 266 4.20 6.86 -25.99
CA GLU A 266 4.91 8.04 -25.50
C GLU A 266 6.40 7.77 -25.21
N ARG A 267 6.86 6.51 -25.31
CA ARG A 267 8.24 6.08 -25.03
C ARG A 267 8.68 6.26 -23.57
N TYR A 268 7.76 6.16 -22.62
CA TYR A 268 8.11 6.07 -21.20
C TYR A 268 8.78 4.75 -20.88
N ARG A 269 9.68 4.73 -19.88
CA ARG A 269 10.44 3.54 -19.51
C ARG A 269 9.63 2.67 -18.54
N GLN A 270 9.25 1.49 -18.99
CA GLN A 270 8.70 0.46 -18.10
C GLN A 270 9.87 -0.36 -17.54
N ALA A 271 10.12 -0.29 -16.23
CA ALA A 271 11.18 -1.06 -15.60
C ALA A 271 10.73 -2.51 -15.34
N TYR A 272 9.48 -2.71 -14.91
CA TYR A 272 8.92 -4.02 -14.60
C TYR A 272 7.39 -4.00 -14.62
N ASN A 273 6.81 -5.09 -15.11
CA ASN A 273 5.38 -5.35 -15.01
C ASN A 273 5.19 -6.81 -14.54
N THR A 274 4.41 -7.05 -13.49
CA THR A 274 4.18 -8.39 -12.95
C THR A 274 3.45 -9.33 -13.91
N LYS A 275 2.89 -8.80 -15.00
CA LYS A 275 2.24 -9.55 -16.07
C LYS A 275 3.22 -10.17 -17.07
N ASP A 276 4.43 -9.63 -17.20
CA ASP A 276 5.49 -10.11 -18.07
C ASP A 276 6.22 -11.30 -17.41
#